data_b34dac1be7993e6375b4e8ba37836435
#
_entry.id   b34dac1be7993e6375b4e8ba37836435
#
_cell.length_a   1.000
_cell.length_b   1.000
_cell.length_c   1.000
_cell.angle_alpha   90.00
_cell.angle_beta   90.00
_cell.angle_gamma   90.00
#
_symmetry.space_group_name_H-M   'P 1'
#
loop_
_entity.id
_entity.type
_entity.pdbx_description
1 polymer ?
#
loop_
_entity_poly.entity_id
_entity_poly.type
_entity_poly.pdbx_seq_one_letter_code
_entity_poly.pdbx_strand_id
1 'polypeptide(L)'
;VTDILNKFAPYSLEYPLGTDHLGRCVLSRLIYGIRPTLGLALLTMLGTIALGALLGVMAGYFRGVVEEVIMRVVDVMLSFPSQIMVFAVVGLLGINVQNVIIANVFIKWAWYARMIRTGVMQYRDRNFVQFSRCVGMPERFILFRHLLPSITSDLAVLASLDVGWAIINISTLSFLGLG
;
A
#
# COMPACT_ATOMS: atom_id res chain seq x y z
N VAL A 1 -2.32 31.20 -7.95
CA VAL A 1 -1.92 32.59 -7.89
C VAL A 1 -1.92 32.99 -6.43
N THR A 2 -0.85 33.63 -5.94
CA THR A 2 -0.76 34.17 -4.57
C THR A 2 -1.31 35.58 -4.58
N ASP A 3 -2.31 35.86 -3.76
CA ASP A 3 -2.87 37.20 -3.57
C ASP A 3 -2.72 37.65 -2.12
N ILE A 4 -1.61 38.33 -1.86
CA ILE A 4 -1.21 38.74 -0.50
C ILE A 4 -2.23 39.70 0.13
N LEU A 5 -3.04 40.39 -0.66
CA LEU A 5 -4.06 41.32 -0.16
C LEU A 5 -5.26 40.61 0.45
N ASN A 6 -5.53 39.37 -0.01
CA ASN A 6 -6.64 38.52 0.43
C ASN A 6 -6.21 37.40 1.40
N LYS A 7 -5.23 37.66 2.27
CA LYS A 7 -4.81 36.74 3.33
C LYS A 7 -5.94 36.48 4.31
N PHE A 8 -6.18 35.17 4.61
CA PHE A 8 -7.20 34.76 5.57
C PHE A 8 -8.58 35.37 5.30
N ALA A 9 -8.91 35.65 4.02
CA ALA A 9 -10.24 36.10 3.66
C ALA A 9 -11.29 35.02 4.05
N PRO A 10 -12.43 35.47 4.64
CA PRO A 10 -13.50 34.53 5.00
C PRO A 10 -14.11 33.89 3.77
N TYR A 11 -14.97 32.88 4.01
CA TYR A 11 -15.71 32.25 2.92
C TYR A 11 -16.55 33.28 2.12
N SER A 12 -16.56 33.12 0.80
CA SER A 12 -17.32 33.93 -0.14
C SER A 12 -17.66 33.10 -1.37
N LEU A 13 -18.48 33.63 -2.27
CA LEU A 13 -18.76 32.97 -3.56
C LEU A 13 -17.50 32.78 -4.40
N GLU A 14 -16.54 33.69 -4.29
CA GLU A 14 -15.24 33.62 -4.97
C GLU A 14 -14.28 32.64 -4.27
N TYR A 15 -14.32 32.59 -2.94
CA TYR A 15 -13.49 31.73 -2.10
C TYR A 15 -14.37 30.88 -1.16
N PRO A 16 -14.96 29.76 -1.66
CA PRO A 16 -15.95 28.98 -0.89
C PRO A 16 -15.44 28.38 0.41
N LEU A 17 -14.13 28.22 0.58
CA LEU A 17 -13.47 27.81 1.84
C LEU A 17 -12.48 28.86 2.35
N GLY A 18 -12.63 30.10 1.88
CA GLY A 18 -11.70 31.18 2.23
C GLY A 18 -10.32 31.02 1.60
N THR A 19 -9.37 31.82 2.10
CA THR A 19 -7.98 31.84 1.63
C THR A 19 -6.99 31.49 2.74
N ASP A 20 -5.82 31.00 2.35
CA ASP A 20 -4.72 30.70 3.28
C ASP A 20 -3.87 31.94 3.63
N HIS A 21 -2.79 31.72 4.38
CA HIS A 21 -1.84 32.76 4.78
C HIS A 21 -1.09 33.44 3.61
N LEU A 22 -1.19 32.90 2.40
CA LEU A 22 -0.64 33.47 1.16
C LEU A 22 -1.74 34.01 0.23
N GLY A 23 -3.01 34.07 0.69
CA GLY A 23 -4.13 34.53 -0.11
C GLY A 23 -4.57 33.55 -1.20
N ARG A 24 -4.19 32.26 -1.11
CA ARG A 24 -4.56 31.26 -2.08
C ARG A 24 -5.87 30.61 -1.68
N CYS A 25 -6.76 30.37 -2.66
CA CYS A 25 -8.05 29.70 -2.43
C CYS A 25 -7.83 28.27 -1.86
N VAL A 26 -8.37 28.03 -0.68
CA VAL A 26 -8.23 26.72 0.02
C VAL A 26 -8.91 25.61 -0.75
N LEU A 27 -10.11 25.85 -1.30
CA LEU A 27 -10.84 24.87 -2.12
C LEU A 27 -10.03 24.45 -3.35
N SER A 28 -9.47 25.39 -4.08
CA SER A 28 -8.62 25.09 -5.24
C SER A 28 -7.42 24.24 -4.85
N ARG A 29 -6.75 24.54 -3.74
CA ARG A 29 -5.62 23.76 -3.25
C ARG A 29 -6.00 22.33 -2.88
N LEU A 30 -7.16 22.14 -2.26
CA LEU A 30 -7.68 20.82 -1.95
C LEU A 30 -7.92 20.00 -3.22
N ILE A 31 -8.63 20.59 -4.20
CA ILE A 31 -8.95 19.90 -5.47
C ILE A 31 -7.67 19.52 -6.23
N TYR A 32 -6.72 20.46 -6.36
CA TYR A 32 -5.44 20.19 -7.03
C TYR A 32 -4.56 19.19 -6.26
N GLY A 33 -4.62 19.19 -4.91
CA GLY A 33 -3.87 18.27 -4.06
C GLY A 33 -4.37 16.83 -4.09
N ILE A 34 -5.66 16.60 -4.38
CA ILE A 34 -6.26 15.26 -4.45
C ILE A 34 -5.53 14.39 -5.50
N ARG A 35 -5.27 14.96 -6.67
CA ARG A 35 -4.70 14.23 -7.82
C ARG A 35 -3.34 13.59 -7.54
N PRO A 36 -2.31 14.34 -7.10
CA PRO A 36 -1.03 13.74 -6.76
C PRO A 36 -1.12 12.82 -5.55
N THR A 37 -1.86 13.19 -4.51
CA THR A 37 -1.97 12.40 -3.27
C THR A 37 -2.58 11.03 -3.54
N LEU A 38 -3.73 10.97 -4.25
CA LEU A 38 -4.35 9.71 -4.61
C LEU A 38 -3.49 8.90 -5.59
N GLY A 39 -2.87 9.55 -6.57
CA GLY A 39 -1.98 8.89 -7.52
C GLY A 39 -0.82 8.19 -6.81
N LEU A 40 -0.16 8.88 -5.89
CA LEU A 40 0.94 8.31 -5.09
C LEU A 40 0.48 7.19 -4.17
N ALA A 41 -0.67 7.37 -3.50
CA ALA A 41 -1.24 6.34 -2.63
C ALA A 41 -1.57 5.07 -3.42
N LEU A 42 -2.20 5.19 -4.58
CA LEU A 42 -2.52 4.06 -5.45
C LEU A 42 -1.27 3.35 -5.98
N LEU A 43 -0.26 4.10 -6.43
CA LEU A 43 1.01 3.51 -6.88
C LEU A 43 1.70 2.74 -5.74
N THR A 44 1.75 3.31 -4.55
CA THR A 44 2.32 2.66 -3.37
C THR A 44 1.55 1.38 -3.03
N MET A 45 0.23 1.45 -2.99
CA MET A 45 -0.64 0.29 -2.73
C MET A 45 -0.42 -0.82 -3.76
N LEU A 46 -0.43 -0.50 -5.06
CA LEU A 46 -0.23 -1.49 -6.12
C LEU A 46 1.13 -2.17 -6.02
N GLY A 47 2.20 -1.40 -5.80
CA GLY A 47 3.54 -1.96 -5.60
C GLY A 47 3.63 -2.87 -4.37
N THR A 48 3.03 -2.45 -3.27
CA THR A 48 3.00 -3.20 -2.01
C THR A 48 2.23 -4.51 -2.16
N ILE A 49 1.04 -4.48 -2.77
CA ILE A 49 0.23 -5.67 -3.02
C ILE A 49 0.93 -6.60 -4.01
N ALA A 50 1.50 -6.08 -5.09
CA ALA A 50 2.19 -6.91 -6.08
C ALA A 50 3.35 -7.70 -5.45
N LEU A 51 4.22 -7.03 -4.69
CA LEU A 51 5.35 -7.67 -4.01
C LEU A 51 4.87 -8.61 -2.89
N GLY A 52 3.92 -8.17 -2.08
CA GLY A 52 3.32 -8.96 -1.01
C GLY A 52 2.57 -10.19 -1.53
N ALA A 53 1.83 -10.06 -2.65
CA ALA A 53 1.14 -11.18 -3.27
C ALA A 53 2.11 -12.21 -3.84
N LEU A 54 3.14 -11.77 -4.54
CA LEU A 54 4.17 -12.66 -5.07
C LEU A 54 4.78 -13.52 -3.96
N LEU A 55 5.30 -12.89 -2.91
CA LEU A 55 5.98 -13.58 -1.83
C LEU A 55 5.02 -14.32 -0.89
N GLY A 56 3.84 -13.77 -0.63
CA GLY A 56 2.82 -14.40 0.21
C GLY A 56 2.23 -15.66 -0.43
N VAL A 57 1.97 -15.61 -1.74
CA VAL A 57 1.51 -16.79 -2.50
C VAL A 57 2.59 -17.86 -2.54
N MET A 58 3.85 -17.48 -2.80
CA MET A 58 4.98 -18.43 -2.76
C MET A 58 5.09 -19.11 -1.39
N ALA A 59 5.05 -18.36 -0.31
CA ALA A 59 5.14 -18.90 1.04
C ALA A 59 3.95 -19.82 1.37
N GLY A 60 2.71 -19.40 1.08
CA GLY A 60 1.50 -20.18 1.40
C GLY A 60 1.36 -21.44 0.56
N TYR A 61 1.85 -21.41 -0.68
CA TYR A 61 1.73 -22.50 -1.62
C TYR A 61 2.82 -23.57 -1.48
N PHE A 62 4.10 -23.18 -1.51
CA PHE A 62 5.22 -24.12 -1.54
C PHE A 62 5.54 -24.75 -0.18
N ARG A 63 5.20 -24.10 0.93
CA ARG A 63 5.53 -24.56 2.30
C ARG A 63 7.03 -24.87 2.52
N GLY A 64 7.34 -25.42 3.69
CA GLY A 64 8.70 -25.86 4.03
C GLY A 64 9.72 -24.71 4.03
N VAL A 65 10.88 -24.95 3.47
CA VAL A 65 12.00 -23.99 3.50
C VAL A 65 11.65 -22.64 2.84
N VAL A 66 10.89 -22.66 1.73
CA VAL A 66 10.48 -21.41 1.04
C VAL A 66 9.61 -20.56 1.96
N GLU A 67 8.62 -21.18 2.60
CA GLU A 67 7.76 -20.51 3.57
C GLU A 67 8.57 -19.98 4.75
N GLU A 68 9.45 -20.81 5.31
CA GLU A 68 10.23 -20.44 6.48
C GLU A 68 11.15 -19.25 6.21
N VAL A 69 11.88 -19.26 5.11
CA VAL A 69 12.77 -18.15 4.73
C VAL A 69 11.98 -16.86 4.51
N ILE A 70 10.90 -16.90 3.72
CA ILE A 70 10.09 -15.70 3.46
C ILE A 70 9.48 -15.17 4.76
N MET A 71 8.94 -16.05 5.61
CA MET A 71 8.31 -15.62 6.86
C MET A 71 9.33 -15.12 7.89
N ARG A 72 10.56 -15.63 7.90
CA ARG A 72 11.63 -15.03 8.74
C ARG A 72 11.95 -13.61 8.32
N VAL A 73 12.05 -13.35 7.02
CA VAL A 73 12.25 -11.97 6.53
C VAL A 73 11.05 -11.09 6.91
N VAL A 74 9.83 -11.60 6.73
CA VAL A 74 8.60 -10.90 7.14
C VAL A 74 8.59 -10.60 8.63
N ASP A 75 9.00 -11.55 9.49
CA ASP A 75 9.07 -11.35 10.94
C ASP A 75 10.06 -10.26 11.32
N VAL A 76 11.23 -10.23 10.69
CA VAL A 76 12.23 -9.17 10.89
C VAL A 76 11.65 -7.82 10.47
N MET A 77 11.04 -7.74 9.29
CA MET A 77 10.45 -6.48 8.79
C MET A 77 9.35 -5.95 9.70
N LEU A 78 8.51 -6.84 10.25
CA LEU A 78 7.40 -6.46 11.12
C LEU A 78 7.79 -6.24 12.59
N SER A 79 9.03 -6.57 12.99
CA SER A 79 9.54 -6.29 14.34
C SER A 79 9.83 -4.79 14.56
N PHE A 80 9.97 -4.02 13.49
CA PHE A 80 10.23 -2.59 13.57
C PHE A 80 8.96 -1.79 13.29
N PRO A 81 8.76 -0.64 13.97
CA PRO A 81 7.68 0.27 13.62
C PRO A 81 7.84 0.77 12.18
N SER A 82 6.85 0.50 11.32
CA SER A 82 6.93 0.76 9.88
C SER A 82 7.24 2.22 9.55
N GLN A 83 6.67 3.18 10.29
CA GLN A 83 6.92 4.62 10.07
C GLN A 83 8.37 5.00 10.34
N ILE A 84 8.98 4.47 11.40
CA ILE A 84 10.40 4.74 11.71
C ILE A 84 11.29 4.21 10.60
N MET A 85 10.99 3.01 10.08
CA MET A 85 11.74 2.45 8.95
C MET A 85 11.58 3.29 7.68
N VAL A 86 10.36 3.79 7.37
CA VAL A 86 10.15 4.67 6.23
C VAL A 86 10.99 5.93 6.36
N PHE A 87 11.00 6.57 7.52
CA PHE A 87 11.82 7.76 7.77
C PHE A 87 13.32 7.48 7.61
N ALA A 88 13.80 6.35 8.13
CA ALA A 88 15.20 5.97 8.00
C ALA A 88 15.58 5.73 6.52
N VAL A 89 14.75 5.02 5.77
CA VAL A 89 15.01 4.73 4.34
C VAL A 89 14.96 6.02 3.51
N VAL A 90 13.97 6.88 3.71
CA VAL A 90 13.87 8.19 3.01
C VAL A 90 15.04 9.10 3.40
N GLY A 91 15.45 9.10 4.67
CA GLY A 91 16.61 9.85 5.13
C GLY A 91 17.93 9.41 4.49
N LEU A 92 18.09 8.10 4.23
CA LEU A 92 19.27 7.54 3.56
C LEU A 92 19.27 7.75 2.04
N LEU A 93 18.11 7.55 1.39
CA LEU A 93 17.98 7.67 -0.07
C LEU A 93 17.84 9.11 -0.56
N GLY A 94 17.55 10.03 0.36
CA GLY A 94 17.24 11.41 0.05
C GLY A 94 15.76 11.69 -0.11
N ILE A 95 15.39 12.96 0.08
CA ILE A 95 14.00 13.45 0.07
C ILE A 95 13.54 13.55 -1.39
N ASN A 96 12.76 12.58 -1.83
CA ASN A 96 12.16 12.55 -3.16
C ASN A 96 10.88 11.69 -3.11
N VAL A 97 9.86 12.08 -3.85
CA VAL A 97 8.59 11.35 -3.97
C VAL A 97 8.79 9.89 -4.36
N GLN A 98 9.71 9.60 -5.28
CA GLN A 98 10.04 8.23 -5.69
C GLN A 98 10.60 7.41 -4.53
N ASN A 99 11.48 8.00 -3.73
CA ASN A 99 12.07 7.33 -2.57
C ASN A 99 11.04 7.06 -1.49
N VAL A 100 10.06 7.94 -1.32
CA VAL A 100 8.90 7.74 -0.42
C VAL A 100 8.08 6.53 -0.86
N ILE A 101 7.77 6.40 -2.16
CA ILE A 101 7.05 5.24 -2.69
C ILE A 101 7.85 3.95 -2.46
N ILE A 102 9.12 3.95 -2.85
CA ILE A 102 10.01 2.78 -2.71
C ILE A 102 10.10 2.36 -1.24
N ALA A 103 10.32 3.31 -0.32
CA ALA A 103 10.42 3.03 1.10
C ALA A 103 9.12 2.40 1.65
N ASN A 104 7.96 2.96 1.30
CA ASN A 104 6.67 2.40 1.73
C ASN A 104 6.43 1.00 1.16
N VAL A 105 6.67 0.78 -0.13
CA VAL A 105 6.53 -0.54 -0.76
C VAL A 105 7.46 -1.54 -0.09
N PHE A 106 8.75 -1.19 0.09
CA PHE A 106 9.76 -2.06 0.68
C PHE A 106 9.46 -2.46 2.12
N ILE A 107 8.75 -1.63 2.86
CA ILE A 107 8.45 -1.90 4.27
C ILE A 107 7.09 -2.61 4.43
N LYS A 108 6.08 -2.19 3.68
CA LYS A 108 4.72 -2.68 3.85
C LYS A 108 4.42 -4.04 3.20
N TRP A 109 5.21 -4.46 2.20
CA TRP A 109 4.99 -5.75 1.53
C TRP A 109 4.93 -6.93 2.50
N ALA A 110 5.69 -6.87 3.60
CA ALA A 110 5.78 -7.94 4.60
C ALA A 110 4.42 -8.23 5.26
N TRP A 111 3.65 -7.19 5.57
CA TRP A 111 2.31 -7.33 6.12
C TRP A 111 1.37 -8.00 5.12
N TYR A 112 1.38 -7.57 3.85
CA TYR A 112 0.59 -8.19 2.79
C TYR A 112 1.00 -9.63 2.53
N ALA A 113 2.30 -9.92 2.49
CA ALA A 113 2.80 -11.27 2.31
C ALA A 113 2.28 -12.22 3.40
N ARG A 114 2.25 -11.78 4.65
CA ARG A 114 1.69 -12.55 5.78
C ARG A 114 0.19 -12.80 5.61
N MET A 115 -0.59 -11.79 5.28
CA MET A 115 -2.03 -11.90 5.10
C MET A 115 -2.38 -12.81 3.93
N ILE A 116 -1.72 -12.62 2.79
CA ILE A 116 -1.93 -13.43 1.59
C ILE A 116 -1.52 -14.89 1.82
N ARG A 117 -0.38 -15.12 2.48
CA ARG A 117 0.00 -16.49 2.89
C ARG A 117 -1.10 -17.17 3.69
N THR A 118 -1.67 -16.48 4.67
CA THR A 118 -2.76 -17.02 5.50
C THR A 118 -3.98 -17.36 4.66
N GLY A 119 -4.38 -16.47 3.75
CA GLY A 119 -5.49 -16.71 2.81
C GLY A 119 -5.21 -17.91 1.89
N VAL A 120 -4.02 -17.98 1.30
CA VAL A 120 -3.64 -19.13 0.44
C VAL A 120 -3.68 -20.44 1.21
N MET A 121 -3.19 -20.47 2.45
CA MET A 121 -3.24 -21.68 3.30
C MET A 121 -4.68 -22.10 3.62
N GLN A 122 -5.59 -21.16 3.83
CA GLN A 122 -7.00 -21.45 4.10
C GLN A 122 -7.70 -22.11 2.92
N TYR A 123 -7.41 -21.69 1.68
CA TYR A 123 -8.06 -22.24 0.47
C TYR A 123 -7.32 -23.42 -0.14
N ARG A 124 -6.01 -23.55 0.09
CA ARG A 124 -5.18 -24.60 -0.50
C ARG A 124 -5.66 -26.02 -0.19
N ASP A 125 -6.15 -26.25 1.03
CA ASP A 125 -6.57 -27.56 1.51
C ASP A 125 -8.08 -27.80 1.34
N ARG A 126 -8.78 -26.93 0.58
CA ARG A 126 -10.21 -27.09 0.25
C ARG A 126 -10.42 -28.18 -0.79
N ASN A 127 -11.58 -28.83 -0.70
CA ASN A 127 -11.95 -29.98 -1.53
C ASN A 127 -11.80 -29.71 -3.03
N PHE A 128 -12.16 -28.51 -3.51
CA PHE A 128 -12.05 -28.18 -4.94
C PHE A 128 -10.61 -28.10 -5.42
N VAL A 129 -9.67 -27.67 -4.55
CA VAL A 129 -8.23 -27.66 -4.86
C VAL A 129 -7.67 -29.07 -4.87
N GLN A 130 -8.03 -29.87 -3.87
CA GLN A 130 -7.63 -31.28 -3.79
C GLN A 130 -8.16 -32.08 -4.99
N PHE A 131 -9.44 -31.89 -5.36
CA PHE A 131 -10.00 -32.48 -6.54
C PHE A 131 -9.22 -32.12 -7.81
N SER A 132 -8.88 -30.84 -7.98
CA SER A 132 -8.08 -30.39 -9.13
C SER A 132 -6.72 -31.07 -9.21
N ARG A 133 -6.09 -31.35 -8.06
CA ARG A 133 -4.84 -32.13 -8.00
C ARG A 133 -5.06 -33.59 -8.37
N CYS A 134 -6.13 -34.20 -7.87
CA CYS A 134 -6.46 -35.61 -8.19
C CYS A 134 -6.69 -35.85 -9.68
N VAL A 135 -7.29 -34.90 -10.39
CA VAL A 135 -7.48 -34.99 -11.85
C VAL A 135 -6.26 -34.55 -12.65
N GLY A 136 -5.12 -34.28 -11.99
CA GLY A 136 -3.85 -34.00 -12.66
C GLY A 136 -3.72 -32.58 -13.22
N MET A 137 -4.48 -31.58 -12.68
CA MET A 137 -4.35 -30.18 -13.10
C MET A 137 -2.96 -29.64 -12.73
N PRO A 138 -2.31 -28.88 -13.63
CA PRO A 138 -1.00 -28.33 -13.35
C PRO A 138 -1.08 -27.28 -12.21
N GLU A 139 -0.06 -27.24 -11.37
CA GLU A 139 0.00 -26.37 -10.18
C GLU A 139 -0.25 -24.89 -10.50
N ARG A 140 0.28 -24.40 -11.65
CA ARG A 140 0.02 -23.04 -12.14
C ARG A 140 -1.47 -22.77 -12.36
N PHE A 141 -2.22 -23.76 -12.86
CA PHE A 141 -3.66 -23.62 -13.07
C PHE A 141 -4.39 -23.49 -11.72
N ILE A 142 -4.06 -24.34 -10.75
CA ILE A 142 -4.62 -24.29 -9.40
C ILE A 142 -4.35 -22.93 -8.75
N LEU A 143 -3.12 -22.44 -8.89
CA LEU A 143 -2.71 -21.17 -8.32
C LEU A 143 -3.49 -19.98 -8.90
N PHE A 144 -3.48 -19.84 -10.24
CA PHE A 144 -4.07 -18.68 -10.91
C PHE A 144 -5.58 -18.77 -11.09
N ARG A 145 -6.15 -19.98 -11.19
CA ARG A 145 -7.57 -20.16 -11.46
C ARG A 145 -8.42 -20.42 -10.22
N HIS A 146 -7.82 -20.96 -9.16
CA HIS A 146 -8.52 -21.28 -7.92
C HIS A 146 -8.06 -20.42 -6.74
N LEU A 147 -6.78 -20.44 -6.39
CA LEU A 147 -6.29 -19.80 -5.18
C LEU A 147 -6.31 -18.27 -5.26
N LEU A 148 -5.71 -17.68 -6.28
CA LEU A 148 -5.68 -16.23 -6.42
C LEU A 148 -7.08 -15.60 -6.50
N PRO A 149 -8.03 -16.11 -7.32
CA PRO A 149 -9.38 -15.57 -7.32
C PRO A 149 -10.09 -15.68 -5.96
N SER A 150 -9.83 -16.76 -5.20
CA SER A 150 -10.48 -16.96 -3.90
C SER A 150 -10.04 -15.95 -2.83
N ILE A 151 -8.85 -15.38 -2.95
CA ILE A 151 -8.34 -14.37 -1.99
C ILE A 151 -8.52 -12.94 -2.49
N THR A 152 -9.03 -12.73 -3.71
CA THR A 152 -9.15 -11.36 -4.28
C THR A 152 -10.13 -10.48 -3.52
N SER A 153 -11.22 -11.04 -2.99
CA SER A 153 -12.18 -10.28 -2.17
C SER A 153 -11.52 -9.73 -0.91
N ASP A 154 -10.76 -10.58 -0.21
CA ASP A 154 -10.06 -10.19 1.01
C ASP A 154 -8.97 -9.14 0.70
N LEU A 155 -8.24 -9.34 -0.41
CA LEU A 155 -7.25 -8.37 -0.89
C LEU A 155 -7.88 -7.02 -1.26
N ALA A 156 -9.06 -7.00 -1.88
CA ALA A 156 -9.75 -5.77 -2.24
C ALA A 156 -10.15 -4.96 -1.00
N VAL A 157 -10.63 -5.62 0.05
CA VAL A 157 -10.93 -4.98 1.33
C VAL A 157 -9.67 -4.40 1.96
N LEU A 158 -8.60 -5.19 2.05
CA LEU A 158 -7.32 -4.74 2.60
C LEU A 158 -6.73 -3.58 1.81
N ALA A 159 -6.78 -3.65 0.47
CA ALA A 159 -6.32 -2.60 -0.43
C ALA A 159 -7.07 -1.28 -0.21
N SER A 160 -8.39 -1.33 -0.06
CA SER A 160 -9.19 -0.12 0.17
C SER A 160 -8.85 0.56 1.49
N LEU A 161 -8.59 -0.20 2.55
CA LEU A 161 -8.12 0.33 3.83
C LEU A 161 -6.70 0.91 3.73
N ASP A 162 -5.83 0.27 2.95
CA ASP A 162 -4.45 0.71 2.81
C ASP A 162 -4.29 2.03 2.03
N VAL A 163 -5.20 2.35 1.11
CA VAL A 163 -5.24 3.67 0.46
C VAL A 163 -5.37 4.78 1.50
N GLY A 164 -6.27 4.64 2.47
CA GLY A 164 -6.40 5.58 3.57
C GLY A 164 -5.12 5.71 4.39
N TRP A 165 -4.50 4.60 4.75
CA TRP A 165 -3.21 4.57 5.44
C TRP A 165 -2.08 5.22 4.62
N ALA A 166 -2.01 4.95 3.32
CA ALA A 166 -1.01 5.53 2.43
C ALA A 166 -1.15 7.06 2.36
N ILE A 167 -2.38 7.58 2.27
CA ILE A 167 -2.64 9.03 2.29
C ILE A 167 -2.14 9.66 3.60
N ILE A 168 -2.45 9.05 4.74
CA ILE A 168 -1.99 9.54 6.06
C ILE A 168 -0.46 9.55 6.12
N ASN A 169 0.19 8.47 5.70
CA ASN A 169 1.66 8.37 5.71
C ASN A 169 2.31 9.41 4.80
N ILE A 170 1.83 9.58 3.57
CA ILE A 170 2.34 10.58 2.63
C ILE A 170 2.15 11.99 3.19
N SER A 171 0.97 12.26 3.77
CA SER A 171 0.68 13.56 4.39
C SER A 171 1.59 13.83 5.58
N THR A 172 1.86 12.82 6.42
CA THR A 172 2.78 12.93 7.56
C THR A 172 4.21 13.21 7.09
N LEU A 173 4.68 12.50 6.06
CA LEU A 173 6.01 12.75 5.47
C LEU A 173 6.11 14.17 4.89
N SER A 174 5.08 14.59 4.16
CA SER A 174 5.03 15.95 3.59
C SER A 174 5.01 17.03 4.70
N PHE A 175 4.28 16.80 5.78
CA PHE A 175 4.26 17.70 6.95
C PHE A 175 5.62 17.82 7.62
N LEU A 176 6.38 16.72 7.68
CA LEU A 176 7.75 16.70 8.22
C LEU A 176 8.80 17.20 7.22
N GLY A 177 8.40 17.63 6.02
CA GLY A 177 9.31 18.11 4.99
C GLY A 177 10.10 17.01 4.28
N LEU A 178 9.65 15.76 4.38
CA LEU A 178 10.28 14.56 3.77
C LEU A 178 9.55 14.08 2.52
N GLY A 179 8.54 14.82 2.01
CA GLY A 179 7.70 14.44 0.86
C GLY A 179 7.68 15.49 -0.24
#